data_c2ab6ebf37027cc1977baf8ae8535505
#
_entry.id   c2ab6ebf37027cc1977baf8ae8535505
#
_cell.length_a   1.000
_cell.length_b   1.000
_cell.length_c   1.000
_cell.angle_alpha   90.00
_cell.angle_beta   90.00
_cell.angle_gamma   90.00
#
_symmetry.space_group_name_H-M   'P 1'
#
loop_
_entity.id
_entity.type
_entity.pdbx_description
1 polymer ?
#
loop_
_entity_poly.entity_id
_entity_poly.type
_entity_poly.pdbx_seq_one_letter_code
_entity_poly.pdbx_strand_id
1 'polypeptide(L)'
;MCIRDRFYSMFGFQRTGDFAWAAGDNQTRGFLIGATSGRTTLAGEGLQHGDGHSHIMSSVIPNCKSYDPTFGYELAVIFRDGLKRMYEKQENIFYYITTMNENYPHPAIPKDKSVEEGIL
;
A
#
# COMPACT_ATOMS: atom_id res chain seq x y z
N MET A 1 -16.40 -8.63 2.37
CA MET A 1 -16.57 -7.28 1.80
C MET A 1 -15.21 -6.79 1.36
N CYS A 2 -15.04 -6.43 0.09
CA CYS A 2 -13.78 -5.93 -0.45
C CYS A 2 -13.84 -4.41 -0.42
N ILE A 3 -12.99 -3.77 0.37
CA ILE A 3 -12.90 -2.31 0.41
C ILE A 3 -11.67 -1.90 -0.39
N ARG A 4 -11.87 -1.09 -1.41
CA ARG A 4 -10.83 -0.41 -2.16
C ARG A 4 -10.96 1.08 -1.85
N ASP A 5 -10.00 1.61 -1.13
CA ASP A 5 -9.98 3.02 -0.80
C ASP A 5 -8.68 3.68 -1.25
N ARG A 6 -8.73 4.98 -1.49
CA ARG A 6 -7.66 5.75 -2.09
C ARG A 6 -7.40 7.00 -1.28
N PHE A 7 -6.19 7.16 -0.78
CA PHE A 7 -5.77 8.32 0.02
C PHE A 7 -4.78 9.18 -0.72
N TYR A 8 -4.82 10.45 -0.45
CA TYR A 8 -4.05 11.47 -1.16
C TYR A 8 -2.72 11.83 -0.51
N SER A 9 -2.36 11.31 0.62
CA SER A 9 -1.12 11.64 1.33
C SER A 9 -1.14 11.02 2.72
N MET A 10 -0.08 11.23 3.51
CA MET A 10 -0.08 10.96 4.95
C MET A 10 -1.31 11.54 5.65
N PHE A 11 -1.74 12.73 5.23
CA PHE A 11 -2.93 13.40 5.72
C PHE A 11 -4.22 12.57 5.51
N GLY A 12 -4.30 11.83 4.42
CA GLY A 12 -5.38 10.87 4.18
C GLY A 12 -5.38 9.73 5.19
N PHE A 13 -4.23 9.10 5.43
CA PHE A 13 -4.13 8.00 6.39
C PHE A 13 -4.42 8.47 7.83
N GLN A 14 -3.93 9.64 8.23
CA GLN A 14 -4.25 10.21 9.55
C GLN A 14 -5.75 10.39 9.79
N ARG A 15 -6.49 10.81 8.77
CA ARG A 15 -7.94 11.01 8.86
C ARG A 15 -8.74 9.73 8.89
N THR A 16 -8.17 8.65 8.40
CA THR A 16 -8.82 7.34 8.27
C THR A 16 -8.18 6.28 9.15
N GLY A 17 -7.24 6.65 10.01
CA GLY A 17 -6.53 5.73 10.89
C GLY A 17 -7.45 4.89 11.77
N ASP A 18 -8.47 5.51 12.36
CA ASP A 18 -9.48 4.81 13.17
C ASP A 18 -10.26 3.78 12.34
N PHE A 19 -10.58 4.11 11.10
CA PHE A 19 -11.24 3.16 10.19
C PHE A 19 -10.30 2.03 9.77
N ALA A 20 -9.01 2.28 9.63
CA ALA A 20 -8.03 1.23 9.36
C ALA A 20 -7.92 0.25 10.55
N TRP A 21 -7.93 0.76 11.78
CA TRP A 21 -8.01 -0.07 12.98
C TRP A 21 -9.32 -0.87 13.04
N ALA A 22 -10.46 -0.22 12.76
CA ALA A 22 -11.75 -0.89 12.71
C ALA A 22 -11.79 -1.96 11.62
N ALA A 23 -11.18 -1.72 10.47
CA ALA A 23 -11.05 -2.72 9.41
C ALA A 23 -10.23 -3.93 9.87
N GLY A 24 -9.15 -3.69 10.62
CA GLY A 24 -8.36 -4.74 11.24
C GLY A 24 -9.14 -5.58 12.22
N ASP A 25 -9.85 -4.95 13.16
CA ASP A 25 -10.68 -5.62 14.16
C ASP A 25 -11.81 -6.45 13.54
N ASN A 26 -12.44 -5.92 12.50
CA ASN A 26 -13.51 -6.61 11.77
C ASN A 26 -13.00 -7.68 10.78
N GLN A 27 -11.71 -7.96 10.77
CA GLN A 27 -11.08 -8.89 9.83
C GLN A 27 -11.41 -8.59 8.36
N THR A 28 -11.51 -7.31 8.03
CA THR A 28 -11.77 -6.86 6.67
C THR A 28 -10.58 -7.22 5.77
N ARG A 29 -10.87 -7.68 4.57
CA ARG A 29 -9.87 -8.01 3.55
C ARG A 29 -9.95 -7.00 2.42
N GLY A 30 -8.80 -6.49 2.01
CA GLY A 30 -8.75 -5.51 0.92
C GLY A 30 -7.44 -4.75 0.85
N PHE A 31 -7.43 -3.76 -0.02
CA PHE A 31 -6.28 -2.91 -0.27
C PHE A 31 -6.64 -1.45 -0.01
N LEU A 32 -5.85 -0.80 0.84
CA LEU A 32 -5.84 0.65 1.00
C LEU A 32 -4.69 1.21 0.16
N ILE A 33 -4.97 2.17 -0.70
CA ILE A 33 -3.97 2.72 -1.63
C ILE A 33 -3.73 4.19 -1.30
N GLY A 34 -2.52 4.51 -0.89
CA GLY A 34 -2.02 5.87 -0.71
C GLY A 34 -1.40 6.41 -2.01
N ALA A 35 -1.86 7.55 -2.52
CA ALA A 35 -1.58 7.98 -3.88
C ALA A 35 -0.49 9.05 -4.02
N THR A 36 0.36 9.30 -3.03
CA THR A 36 1.36 10.37 -3.10
C THR A 36 2.66 10.02 -2.39
N SER A 37 3.11 8.78 -2.58
CA SER A 37 4.41 8.34 -2.09
C SER A 37 5.54 9.19 -2.67
N GLY A 38 6.57 9.41 -1.88
CA GLY A 38 7.83 10.00 -2.32
C GLY A 38 7.83 11.51 -2.54
N ARG A 39 6.75 12.23 -2.33
CA ARG A 39 6.64 13.70 -2.44
C ARG A 39 6.93 14.28 -3.83
N THR A 40 6.98 13.48 -4.86
CA THR A 40 7.53 13.87 -6.16
C THR A 40 6.77 14.99 -6.83
N THR A 41 5.43 14.90 -6.89
CA THR A 41 4.56 15.89 -7.55
C THR A 41 3.98 16.92 -6.60
N LEU A 42 4.26 16.82 -5.31
CA LEU A 42 3.74 17.71 -4.27
C LEU A 42 4.81 18.61 -3.64
N ALA A 43 5.96 18.72 -4.31
CA ALA A 43 7.00 19.65 -3.89
C ALA A 43 6.47 21.09 -3.87
N GLY A 44 6.53 21.75 -2.72
CA GLY A 44 6.01 23.10 -2.54
C GLY A 44 4.58 23.22 -1.99
N GLU A 45 3.84 22.14 -1.88
CA GLU A 45 2.48 22.17 -1.32
C GLU A 45 2.45 22.07 0.22
N GLY A 46 3.58 22.01 0.87
CA GLY A 46 3.72 21.93 2.33
C GLY A 46 3.89 20.49 2.84
N LEU A 47 4.35 20.39 4.08
CA LEU A 47 4.70 19.12 4.72
C LEU A 47 3.52 18.15 4.86
N GLN A 48 2.31 18.66 5.01
CA GLN A 48 1.11 17.84 5.18
C GLN A 48 0.75 17.02 3.93
N HIS A 49 1.23 17.42 2.77
CA HIS A 49 0.99 16.71 1.51
C HIS A 49 2.13 15.77 1.12
N GLY A 50 3.29 15.92 1.74
CA GLY A 50 4.44 15.04 1.50
C GLY A 50 4.34 13.77 2.32
N ASP A 51 4.07 12.63 1.69
CA ASP A 51 4.08 11.35 2.37
C ASP A 51 5.50 10.78 2.47
N GLY A 52 5.87 10.34 3.64
CA GLY A 52 7.14 9.66 3.93
C GLY A 52 7.05 8.85 5.22
N HIS A 53 5.92 8.89 5.90
CA HIS A 53 5.75 8.26 7.21
C HIS A 53 4.36 7.65 7.44
N SER A 54 3.48 7.58 6.46
CA SER A 54 2.20 6.87 6.57
C SER A 54 2.39 5.38 6.88
N HIS A 55 3.47 4.77 6.41
CA HIS A 55 3.84 3.39 6.73
C HIS A 55 4.13 3.16 8.20
N ILE A 56 4.65 4.16 8.93
CA ILE A 56 4.84 4.07 10.37
C ILE A 56 3.49 3.92 11.06
N MET A 57 2.49 4.67 10.64
CA MET A 57 1.13 4.58 11.19
C MET A 57 0.43 3.26 10.83
N SER A 58 0.60 2.78 9.61
CA SER A 58 0.01 1.51 9.18
C SER A 58 0.69 0.29 9.79
N SER A 59 1.99 0.36 10.04
CA SER A 59 2.78 -0.76 10.58
C SER A 59 2.46 -1.12 12.04
N VAL A 60 1.82 -0.21 12.78
CA VAL A 60 1.39 -0.51 14.16
C VAL A 60 0.10 -1.34 14.19
N ILE A 61 -0.61 -1.48 13.08
CA ILE A 61 -1.81 -2.31 12.98
C ILE A 61 -1.39 -3.76 12.70
N PRO A 62 -1.65 -4.71 13.61
CA PRO A 62 -1.02 -6.04 13.57
C PRO A 62 -1.30 -6.86 12.32
N ASN A 63 -2.47 -6.72 11.72
CA ASN A 63 -2.88 -7.43 10.51
C ASN A 63 -2.84 -6.59 9.24
N CYS A 64 -2.19 -5.43 9.27
CA CYS A 64 -1.93 -4.60 8.11
C CYS A 64 -0.55 -4.91 7.50
N LYS A 65 -0.51 -5.24 6.22
CA LYS A 65 0.73 -5.40 5.46
C LYS A 65 0.99 -4.13 4.66
N SER A 66 2.15 -3.49 4.91
CA SER A 66 2.50 -2.20 4.32
C SER A 66 3.60 -2.35 3.28
N TYR A 67 3.37 -1.79 2.08
CA TYR A 67 4.31 -1.82 0.96
C TYR A 67 4.42 -0.47 0.28
N ASP A 68 5.63 -0.15 -0.21
CA ASP A 68 5.93 1.04 -0.99
C ASP A 68 6.66 0.66 -2.29
N PRO A 69 5.96 0.04 -3.26
CA PRO A 69 6.56 -0.39 -4.51
C PRO A 69 6.95 0.80 -5.40
N THR A 70 8.11 0.69 -6.03
CA THR A 70 8.60 1.69 -6.99
C THR A 70 8.09 1.42 -8.40
N PHE A 71 8.05 0.15 -8.81
CA PHE A 71 7.72 -0.22 -10.18
C PHE A 71 6.38 -0.97 -10.28
N GLY A 72 5.74 -0.85 -11.45
CA GLY A 72 4.45 -1.46 -11.69
C GLY A 72 4.43 -2.98 -11.55
N TYR A 73 5.53 -3.67 -11.87
CA TYR A 73 5.61 -5.12 -11.70
C TYR A 73 5.64 -5.54 -10.22
N GLU A 74 6.28 -4.74 -9.35
CA GLU A 74 6.30 -4.98 -7.91
C GLU A 74 4.88 -4.86 -7.35
N LEU A 75 4.17 -3.80 -7.75
CA LEU A 75 2.76 -3.60 -7.39
C LEU A 75 1.90 -4.80 -7.83
N ALA A 76 2.10 -5.29 -9.04
CA ALA A 76 1.37 -6.45 -9.56
C ALA A 76 1.64 -7.73 -8.75
N VAL A 77 2.89 -7.97 -8.34
CA VAL A 77 3.27 -9.09 -7.49
C VAL A 77 2.60 -8.99 -6.12
N ILE A 78 2.64 -7.81 -5.49
CA ILE A 78 2.01 -7.56 -4.18
C ILE A 78 0.49 -7.78 -4.26
N PHE A 79 -0.18 -7.27 -5.29
CA PHE A 79 -1.62 -7.49 -5.47
C PHE A 79 -1.97 -8.96 -5.64
N ARG A 80 -1.20 -9.68 -6.47
CA ARG A 80 -1.40 -11.12 -6.69
C ARG A 80 -1.24 -11.92 -5.41
N ASP A 81 -0.17 -11.66 -4.64
CA ASP A 81 0.04 -12.30 -3.35
C ASP A 81 -1.06 -11.96 -2.35
N GLY A 82 -1.44 -10.70 -2.29
CA GLY A 82 -2.51 -10.26 -1.39
C GLY A 82 -3.86 -10.94 -1.69
N LEU A 83 -4.23 -11.05 -2.95
CA LEU A 83 -5.44 -11.79 -3.34
C LEU A 83 -5.37 -13.25 -2.94
N LYS A 84 -4.22 -13.90 -3.17
CA LYS A 84 -4.00 -15.29 -2.80
C LYS A 84 -4.10 -15.48 -1.27
N ARG A 85 -3.44 -14.62 -0.50
CA ARG A 85 -3.43 -14.73 0.96
C ARG A 85 -4.80 -14.43 1.57
N MET A 86 -5.46 -13.38 1.12
CA MET A 86 -6.75 -12.97 1.68
C MET A 86 -7.93 -13.86 1.28
N TYR A 87 -7.97 -14.32 0.03
CA TYR A 87 -9.15 -14.99 -0.51
C TYR A 87 -8.97 -16.49 -0.76
N GLU A 88 -7.78 -16.95 -1.10
CA GLU A 88 -7.51 -18.38 -1.27
C GLU A 88 -7.12 -19.02 0.07
N LYS A 89 -6.14 -18.42 0.77
CA LYS A 89 -5.68 -18.93 2.08
C LYS A 89 -6.52 -18.46 3.26
N GLN A 90 -7.42 -17.51 3.06
CA GLN A 90 -8.30 -16.96 4.10
C GLN A 90 -7.55 -16.33 5.29
N GLU A 91 -6.36 -15.79 5.07
CA GLU A 91 -5.59 -15.10 6.11
C GLU A 91 -6.31 -13.83 6.57
N ASN A 92 -6.24 -13.54 7.87
CA ASN A 92 -6.78 -12.30 8.46
C ASN A 92 -5.76 -11.17 8.29
N ILE A 93 -5.64 -10.65 7.09
CA ILE A 93 -4.78 -9.54 6.74
C ILE A 93 -5.47 -8.60 5.76
N PHE A 94 -5.03 -7.34 5.75
CA PHE A 94 -5.32 -6.38 4.70
C PHE A 94 -4.05 -5.62 4.34
N TYR A 95 -4.06 -4.88 3.25
CA TYR A 95 -2.87 -4.24 2.69
C TYR A 95 -3.01 -2.73 2.68
N TYR A 96 -1.93 -2.05 3.05
CA TYR A 96 -1.71 -0.63 2.78
C TYR A 96 -0.55 -0.49 1.79
N ILE A 97 -0.80 0.14 0.65
CA ILE A 97 0.18 0.26 -0.43
C ILE A 97 0.25 1.72 -0.86
N THR A 98 1.44 2.31 -0.79
CA THR A 98 1.66 3.66 -1.35
C THR A 98 2.04 3.57 -2.82
N THR A 99 1.61 4.55 -3.60
CA THR A 99 1.94 4.67 -5.02
C THR A 99 2.38 6.09 -5.33
N MET A 100 3.33 6.24 -6.24
CA MET A 100 3.75 7.54 -6.71
C MET A 100 2.71 8.18 -7.61
N ASN A 101 2.58 9.50 -7.52
CA ASN A 101 1.75 10.32 -8.41
C ASN A 101 2.62 10.94 -9.51
N GLU A 102 3.47 10.16 -10.13
CA GLU A 102 4.39 10.59 -11.17
C GLU A 102 4.45 9.55 -12.29
N ASN A 103 4.49 10.03 -13.54
CA ASN A 103 4.66 9.18 -14.70
C ASN A 103 6.15 8.98 -15.00
N TYR A 104 6.60 7.73 -15.02
CA TYR A 104 7.96 7.36 -15.41
C TYR A 104 7.97 5.99 -16.11
N PRO A 105 9.03 5.70 -16.91
CA PRO A 105 9.14 4.40 -17.57
C PRO A 105 9.30 3.27 -16.56
N HIS A 106 8.50 2.24 -16.69
CA HIS A 106 8.60 1.05 -15.86
C HIS A 106 9.43 -0.04 -16.57
N PRO A 107 10.47 -0.57 -15.93
CA PRO A 107 11.21 -1.71 -16.48
C PRO A 107 10.33 -2.96 -16.50
N ALA A 108 10.67 -3.90 -17.38
CA ALA A 108 10.06 -5.21 -17.36
C ALA A 108 10.51 -6.00 -16.12
N ILE A 109 9.65 -6.90 -15.65
CA ILE A 109 10.03 -7.80 -14.55
C ILE A 109 11.28 -8.60 -14.91
N PRO A 110 12.31 -8.65 -14.06
CA PRO A 110 13.44 -9.53 -14.27
C PRO A 110 13.00 -11.00 -14.33
N LYS A 111 13.69 -11.79 -15.15
CA LYS A 111 13.33 -13.21 -15.37
C LYS A 111 13.77 -14.15 -14.24
N ASP A 112 14.38 -13.63 -13.21
CA ASP A 112 14.84 -14.42 -12.06
C ASP A 112 13.66 -14.73 -11.13
N LYS A 113 13.51 -16.00 -10.77
CA LYS A 113 12.44 -16.46 -9.86
C LYS A 113 12.55 -15.90 -8.44
N SER A 114 13.75 -15.49 -8.01
CA SER A 114 14.00 -14.91 -6.69
C SER A 114 13.44 -13.49 -6.55
N VAL A 115 13.11 -12.82 -7.66
CA VAL A 115 12.61 -11.43 -7.63
C VAL A 115 11.28 -11.31 -6.90
N GLU A 116 10.36 -12.25 -7.10
CA GLU A 116 9.07 -12.24 -6.40
C GLU A 116 9.24 -12.43 -4.90
N GLU A 117 10.13 -13.32 -4.48
CA GLU A 117 10.44 -13.54 -3.05
C GLU A 117 11.11 -12.31 -2.42
N GLY A 118 11.89 -11.56 -3.19
CA GLY A 118 12.53 -10.34 -2.72
C GLY A 118 11.59 -9.13 -2.62
N ILE A 119 10.43 -9.16 -3.26
CA ILE A 119 9.39 -8.12 -3.20
C ILE A 119 8.48 -8.34 -2.00
N LEU A 120 8.19 -9.58 -1.63
CA LEU A 120 7.25 -9.99 -0.58
C LEU A 120 7.93 -10.21 0.77
#